data_125eef43b1a2968aa639f615526117be
#
_entry.id   125eef43b1a2968aa639f615526117be
#
_cell.length_a   1.000
_cell.length_b   1.000
_cell.length_c   1.000
_cell.angle_alpha   90.00
_cell.angle_beta   90.00
_cell.angle_gamma   90.00
#
_symmetry.space_group_name_H-M   'P 1'
#
loop_
_entity.id
_entity.type
_entity.pdbx_description
1 polymer ?
#
loop_
_entity_poly.entity_id
_entity_poly.type
_entity_poly.pdbx_seq_one_letter_code
_entity_poly.pdbx_strand_id
1 'polypeptide(L)'
;MSKNYVIGFPRIGEKRELKKVLEDYWAKKVDFSEVKYVAENLRKRHWTYQKEAKIDFIASNDFSLYDNMLDSSILLGAIPKRFQHLKDEELYFAMARGNQDCVAMEMTKWFNTNYHYIVPEISKDTTFKLNSKKVIEEYKEALELGINTKINLIGAITYLGLSKSVDNSDLFAHISSVVKVYKELLEEISKLNSEIVVQFDEPLFVKDLEPKVLSLLKPVYDELSNVSKNIKIVVTTYFEHSNEATKILVNTPIWALGLDFIHGVKNCDSLEFIKNSNKVLIAGVIDGRNIWKSNFEDKLNLLNKISNVVSKDNIIVGTSCSLLHVPFTLSYEDNLDKEIKSWLAFANEKLKELNLVSKQFFGSKLSLEDIANIEKNRQDNIQRKVSTKIHNQKIQEEIKNLKKFERED
;
A
#
# COMPACT_ATOMS: atom_id res chain seq x y z
N MET A 1 6.88 -8.51 22.26
CA MET A 1 6.48 -9.33 21.10
C MET A 1 6.87 -8.55 19.84
N SER A 2 7.36 -9.24 18.81
CA SER A 2 7.59 -8.62 17.50
C SER A 2 6.27 -8.11 16.94
N LYS A 3 6.30 -6.96 16.28
CA LYS A 3 5.13 -6.38 15.61
C LYS A 3 5.53 -6.02 14.19
N ASN A 4 4.78 -6.51 13.22
CA ASN A 4 5.06 -6.25 11.81
C ASN A 4 3.80 -5.91 11.01
N TYR A 5 3.96 -5.16 9.93
CA TYR A 5 2.88 -4.51 9.20
C TYR A 5 3.13 -4.55 7.69
N VAL A 6 2.21 -5.10 6.93
CA VAL A 6 2.23 -5.05 5.46
C VAL A 6 1.28 -3.94 5.00
N ILE A 7 1.77 -2.95 4.26
CA ILE A 7 0.93 -1.85 3.74
C ILE A 7 -0.17 -2.38 2.82
N GLY A 8 0.15 -3.32 1.94
CA GLY A 8 -0.78 -4.01 1.05
C GLY A 8 -0.08 -5.14 0.30
N PHE A 9 -0.84 -6.03 -0.34
CA PHE A 9 -0.34 -7.24 -0.98
C PHE A 9 -0.79 -7.34 -2.46
N PRO A 10 -0.03 -8.03 -3.35
CA PRO A 10 -0.42 -8.19 -4.75
C PRO A 10 -1.74 -8.95 -4.92
N ARG A 11 -2.57 -8.48 -5.86
CA ARG A 11 -3.88 -9.08 -6.16
C ARG A 11 -3.85 -10.15 -7.27
N ILE A 12 -2.83 -10.10 -8.13
CA ILE A 12 -2.85 -10.79 -9.44
C ILE A 12 -2.84 -12.32 -9.34
N GLY A 13 -2.32 -12.87 -8.22
CA GLY A 13 -2.05 -14.30 -8.06
C GLY A 13 -0.71 -14.73 -8.67
N GLU A 14 -0.19 -15.86 -8.22
CA GLU A 14 1.14 -16.38 -8.59
C GLU A 14 1.28 -16.69 -10.08
N LYS A 15 0.20 -17.17 -10.69
CA LYS A 15 0.10 -17.55 -12.12
C LYS A 15 -0.74 -16.56 -12.92
N ARG A 16 -0.96 -15.35 -12.39
CA ARG A 16 -1.78 -14.30 -12.99
C ARG A 16 -3.25 -14.72 -13.18
N GLU A 17 -3.78 -15.52 -12.25
CA GLU A 17 -5.11 -16.09 -12.33
C GLU A 17 -6.18 -15.01 -12.45
N LEU A 18 -6.07 -13.91 -11.69
CA LEU A 18 -7.01 -12.78 -11.78
C LEU A 18 -7.04 -12.18 -13.19
N LYS A 19 -5.86 -11.95 -13.78
CA LYS A 19 -5.78 -11.41 -15.15
C LYS A 19 -6.47 -12.35 -16.14
N LYS A 20 -6.19 -13.64 -16.06
CA LYS A 20 -6.74 -14.64 -16.99
C LYS A 20 -8.26 -14.70 -16.91
N VAL A 21 -8.83 -14.79 -15.72
CA VAL A 21 -10.29 -14.88 -15.57
C VAL A 21 -11.00 -13.60 -15.99
N LEU A 22 -10.39 -12.42 -15.78
CA LEU A 22 -10.93 -11.15 -16.25
C LEU A 22 -10.90 -11.06 -17.79
N GLU A 23 -9.82 -11.49 -18.43
CA GLU A 23 -9.72 -11.54 -19.89
C GLU A 23 -10.75 -12.52 -20.51
N ASP A 24 -10.95 -13.68 -19.89
CA ASP A 24 -11.96 -14.66 -20.31
C ASP A 24 -13.39 -14.12 -20.11
N TYR A 25 -13.66 -13.40 -19.00
CA TYR A 25 -14.94 -12.72 -18.78
C TYR A 25 -15.21 -11.64 -19.83
N TRP A 26 -14.24 -10.77 -20.13
CA TRP A 26 -14.40 -9.74 -21.15
C TRP A 26 -14.55 -10.33 -22.56
N ALA A 27 -13.95 -11.48 -22.80
CA ALA A 27 -14.14 -12.25 -24.05
C ALA A 27 -15.46 -13.06 -24.08
N LYS A 28 -16.31 -12.95 -23.03
CA LYS A 28 -17.57 -13.68 -22.86
C LYS A 28 -17.43 -15.21 -22.87
N LYS A 29 -16.29 -15.71 -22.42
CA LYS A 29 -16.02 -17.15 -22.27
C LYS A 29 -16.48 -17.70 -20.93
N VAL A 30 -16.55 -16.84 -19.91
CA VAL A 30 -17.01 -17.17 -18.57
C VAL A 30 -17.96 -16.07 -18.04
N ASP A 31 -18.79 -16.41 -17.09
CA ASP A 31 -19.68 -15.47 -16.39
C ASP A 31 -18.96 -14.77 -15.24
N PHE A 32 -19.53 -13.68 -14.73
CA PHE A 32 -18.95 -12.92 -13.61
C PHE A 32 -18.88 -13.73 -12.30
N SER A 33 -19.71 -14.77 -12.17
CA SER A 33 -19.62 -15.73 -11.05
C SER A 33 -18.26 -16.43 -10.96
N GLU A 34 -17.64 -16.74 -12.11
CA GLU A 34 -16.30 -17.33 -12.16
C GLU A 34 -15.24 -16.31 -11.74
N VAL A 35 -15.38 -15.04 -12.13
CA VAL A 35 -14.49 -13.96 -11.64
C VAL A 35 -14.55 -13.83 -10.13
N LYS A 36 -15.77 -13.86 -9.55
CA LYS A 36 -15.96 -13.82 -8.08
C LYS A 36 -15.30 -15.02 -7.41
N TYR A 37 -15.52 -16.22 -7.92
CA TYR A 37 -14.95 -17.44 -7.38
C TYR A 37 -13.41 -17.43 -7.38
N VAL A 38 -12.80 -17.03 -8.49
CA VAL A 38 -11.32 -16.91 -8.58
C VAL A 38 -10.81 -15.82 -7.65
N ALA A 39 -11.47 -14.66 -7.59
CA ALA A 39 -11.09 -13.57 -6.70
C ALA A 39 -11.15 -13.97 -5.21
N GLU A 40 -12.20 -14.65 -4.78
CA GLU A 40 -12.36 -15.17 -3.42
C GLU A 40 -11.25 -16.17 -3.07
N ASN A 41 -10.97 -17.12 -3.94
CA ASN A 41 -9.90 -18.09 -3.73
C ASN A 41 -8.51 -17.43 -3.66
N LEU A 42 -8.29 -16.39 -4.46
CA LEU A 42 -7.05 -15.62 -4.40
C LEU A 42 -6.92 -14.88 -3.07
N ARG A 43 -7.96 -14.17 -2.60
CA ARG A 43 -7.93 -13.47 -1.31
C ARG A 43 -7.65 -14.45 -0.17
N LYS A 44 -8.37 -15.57 -0.08
CA LYS A 44 -8.14 -16.61 0.94
C LYS A 44 -6.70 -17.10 0.94
N ARG A 45 -6.14 -17.37 -0.24
CA ARG A 45 -4.76 -17.82 -0.41
C ARG A 45 -3.76 -16.74 0.02
N HIS A 46 -3.97 -15.48 -0.39
CA HIS A 46 -3.09 -14.36 -0.04
C HIS A 46 -3.08 -14.06 1.46
N TRP A 47 -4.22 -14.13 2.13
CA TRP A 47 -4.30 -14.00 3.59
C TRP A 47 -3.61 -15.17 4.29
N THR A 48 -3.74 -16.38 3.76
CA THR A 48 -3.07 -17.57 4.30
C THR A 48 -1.55 -17.42 4.24
N TYR A 49 -1.00 -16.98 3.10
CA TYR A 49 0.45 -16.73 2.98
C TYR A 49 0.96 -15.70 4.00
N GLN A 50 0.24 -14.61 4.19
CA GLN A 50 0.61 -13.61 5.19
C GLN A 50 0.52 -14.16 6.63
N LYS A 51 -0.52 -14.93 6.93
CA LYS A 51 -0.69 -15.60 8.24
C LYS A 51 0.43 -16.62 8.50
N GLU A 52 0.78 -17.44 7.52
CA GLU A 52 1.87 -18.42 7.60
C GLU A 52 3.23 -17.74 7.79
N ALA A 53 3.45 -16.61 7.11
CA ALA A 53 4.63 -15.78 7.28
C ALA A 53 4.65 -15.02 8.62
N LYS A 54 3.65 -15.19 9.50
CA LYS A 54 3.54 -14.54 10.82
C LYS A 54 3.45 -13.03 10.72
N ILE A 55 2.64 -12.55 9.78
CA ILE A 55 2.31 -11.12 9.68
C ILE A 55 1.20 -10.79 10.69
N ASP A 56 1.43 -9.73 11.50
CA ASP A 56 0.49 -9.32 12.54
C ASP A 56 -0.66 -8.46 11.97
N PHE A 57 -0.33 -7.55 11.02
CA PHE A 57 -1.30 -6.65 10.40
C PHE A 57 -1.46 -6.97 8.91
N ILE A 58 -2.40 -7.86 8.63
CA ILE A 58 -2.78 -8.31 7.29
C ILE A 58 -3.89 -7.41 6.75
N ALA A 59 -3.86 -7.05 5.47
CA ALA A 59 -4.86 -6.17 4.86
C ALA A 59 -6.07 -6.93 4.29
N SER A 60 -7.26 -6.31 4.38
CA SER A 60 -8.40 -6.53 3.51
C SER A 60 -8.74 -5.24 2.76
N ASN A 61 -9.57 -5.34 1.73
CA ASN A 61 -9.91 -4.25 0.80
C ASN A 61 -8.72 -3.68 0.00
N ASP A 62 -7.59 -4.39 -0.03
CA ASP A 62 -6.45 -4.11 -0.91
C ASP A 62 -6.46 -4.94 -2.20
N PHE A 63 -7.46 -5.81 -2.35
CA PHE A 63 -7.70 -6.63 -3.53
C PHE A 63 -8.74 -5.98 -4.45
N SER A 64 -8.28 -5.40 -5.57
CA SER A 64 -9.14 -4.79 -6.58
C SER A 64 -9.28 -5.69 -7.80
N LEU A 65 -10.45 -5.76 -8.42
CA LEU A 65 -10.59 -6.42 -9.73
C LEU A 65 -9.89 -5.62 -10.82
N TYR A 66 -9.88 -4.29 -10.72
CA TYR A 66 -9.21 -3.41 -11.67
C TYR A 66 -8.17 -2.52 -10.98
N ASP A 67 -8.58 -1.51 -10.21
CA ASP A 67 -7.68 -0.68 -9.40
C ASP A 67 -8.37 -0.10 -8.15
N ASN A 68 -7.56 0.38 -7.20
CA ASN A 68 -8.02 0.87 -5.90
C ASN A 68 -8.77 2.22 -5.96
N MET A 69 -8.48 3.09 -6.93
CA MET A 69 -9.18 4.36 -7.09
C MET A 69 -10.56 4.15 -7.69
N LEU A 70 -10.70 3.19 -8.60
CA LEU A 70 -12.00 2.77 -9.12
C LEU A 70 -12.85 2.15 -8.00
N ASP A 71 -12.27 1.26 -7.18
CA ASP A 71 -12.94 0.70 -6.01
C ASP A 71 -13.40 1.82 -5.06
N SER A 72 -12.57 2.84 -4.84
CA SER A 72 -12.90 3.99 -4.02
C SER A 72 -14.03 4.83 -4.62
N SER A 73 -14.07 4.99 -5.95
CA SER A 73 -15.17 5.69 -6.64
C SER A 73 -16.49 4.95 -6.46
N ILE A 74 -16.50 3.63 -6.54
CA ILE A 74 -17.68 2.80 -6.26
C ILE A 74 -18.09 2.89 -4.78
N LEU A 75 -17.13 2.80 -3.86
CA LEU A 75 -17.35 2.93 -2.41
C LEU A 75 -18.01 4.27 -2.06
N LEU A 76 -17.50 5.35 -2.64
CA LEU A 76 -17.96 6.72 -2.41
C LEU A 76 -19.21 7.08 -3.23
N GLY A 77 -19.64 6.22 -4.16
CA GLY A 77 -20.77 6.50 -5.06
C GLY A 77 -20.52 7.66 -6.02
N ALA A 78 -19.25 7.99 -6.27
CA ALA A 78 -18.84 9.07 -7.17
C ALA A 78 -18.90 8.59 -8.63
N ILE A 79 -20.10 8.43 -9.15
CA ILE A 79 -20.38 7.85 -10.46
C ILE A 79 -20.66 8.96 -11.48
N PRO A 80 -19.87 9.10 -12.56
CA PRO A 80 -20.13 10.07 -13.63
C PRO A 80 -21.50 9.83 -14.28
N LYS A 81 -22.17 10.94 -14.67
CA LYS A 81 -23.56 10.89 -15.18
C LYS A 81 -23.77 9.87 -16.30
N ARG A 82 -22.77 9.72 -17.21
CA ARG A 82 -22.88 8.78 -18.34
C ARG A 82 -22.97 7.30 -17.95
N PHE A 83 -22.56 6.94 -16.71
CA PHE A 83 -22.58 5.56 -16.22
C PHE A 83 -23.72 5.26 -15.24
N GLN A 84 -24.51 6.26 -14.80
CA GLN A 84 -25.50 6.10 -13.73
C GLN A 84 -26.66 5.14 -14.07
N HIS A 85 -26.87 4.83 -15.34
CA HIS A 85 -27.87 3.84 -15.79
C HIS A 85 -27.38 2.38 -15.65
N LEU A 86 -26.08 2.17 -15.44
CA LEU A 86 -25.45 0.86 -15.27
C LEU A 86 -25.39 0.47 -13.79
N LYS A 87 -25.20 -0.82 -13.51
CA LYS A 87 -25.16 -1.37 -12.15
C LYS A 87 -24.06 -2.44 -12.01
N ASP A 88 -23.68 -2.70 -10.77
CA ASP A 88 -22.79 -3.78 -10.36
C ASP A 88 -21.51 -3.90 -11.24
N GLU A 89 -21.21 -5.09 -11.72
CA GLU A 89 -20.02 -5.35 -12.55
C GLU A 89 -20.03 -4.63 -13.90
N GLU A 90 -21.21 -4.42 -14.48
CA GLU A 90 -21.33 -3.68 -15.74
C GLU A 90 -20.90 -2.22 -15.55
N LEU A 91 -21.38 -1.58 -14.49
CA LEU A 91 -20.95 -0.23 -14.09
C LEU A 91 -19.42 -0.19 -13.86
N TYR A 92 -18.93 -1.12 -13.04
CA TYR A 92 -17.51 -1.17 -12.65
C TYR A 92 -16.59 -1.25 -13.87
N PHE A 93 -16.87 -2.19 -14.78
CA PHE A 93 -16.02 -2.36 -15.96
C PHE A 93 -16.26 -1.33 -17.06
N ALA A 94 -17.48 -0.77 -17.16
CA ALA A 94 -17.74 0.32 -18.09
C ALA A 94 -16.96 1.58 -17.70
N MET A 95 -16.86 1.91 -16.41
CA MET A 95 -16.01 3.02 -15.93
C MET A 95 -14.54 2.80 -16.30
N ALA A 96 -14.02 1.57 -16.18
CA ALA A 96 -12.63 1.24 -16.45
C ALA A 96 -12.29 1.14 -17.94
N ARG A 97 -13.19 0.58 -18.77
CA ARG A 97 -12.88 0.15 -20.14
C ARG A 97 -13.80 0.74 -21.19
N GLY A 98 -14.87 1.41 -20.77
CA GLY A 98 -15.97 1.80 -21.64
C GLY A 98 -16.84 0.60 -22.07
N ASN A 99 -17.91 0.91 -22.75
CA ASN A 99 -18.79 -0.02 -23.45
C ASN A 99 -19.27 0.63 -24.77
N GLN A 100 -20.28 0.06 -25.41
CA GLN A 100 -20.80 0.60 -26.69
C GLN A 100 -21.36 2.02 -26.55
N ASP A 101 -21.90 2.37 -25.38
CA ASP A 101 -22.62 3.61 -25.13
C ASP A 101 -21.80 4.64 -24.35
N CYS A 102 -20.77 4.20 -23.62
CA CYS A 102 -20.00 5.04 -22.71
C CYS A 102 -18.50 4.93 -22.94
N VAL A 103 -17.85 6.08 -23.14
CA VAL A 103 -16.38 6.15 -23.17
C VAL A 103 -15.81 5.92 -21.76
N ALA A 104 -14.75 5.12 -21.66
CA ALA A 104 -14.05 4.85 -20.41
C ALA A 104 -13.56 6.14 -19.74
N MET A 105 -13.36 6.07 -18.43
CA MET A 105 -12.61 7.10 -17.71
C MET A 105 -11.13 7.06 -18.07
N GLU A 106 -10.42 8.16 -17.83
CA GLU A 106 -8.98 8.27 -18.07
C GLU A 106 -8.21 7.31 -17.16
N MET A 107 -7.12 6.75 -17.68
CA MET A 107 -6.18 5.94 -16.91
C MET A 107 -4.80 6.59 -16.89
N THR A 108 -4.19 6.70 -15.72
CA THR A 108 -2.85 7.26 -15.57
C THR A 108 -2.01 6.48 -14.55
N LYS A 109 -0.72 6.78 -14.47
CA LYS A 109 0.18 6.12 -13.52
C LYS A 109 -0.09 6.55 -12.08
N TRP A 110 -0.05 5.57 -11.19
CA TRP A 110 0.00 5.80 -9.74
C TRP A 110 1.39 6.30 -9.36
N PHE A 111 1.52 7.61 -9.21
CA PHE A 111 2.79 8.28 -8.99
C PHE A 111 3.84 7.90 -10.07
N ASN A 112 5.06 7.60 -9.66
CA ASN A 112 6.15 7.16 -10.55
C ASN A 112 6.31 5.63 -10.58
N THR A 113 5.20 4.88 -10.43
CA THR A 113 5.17 3.42 -10.49
C THR A 113 4.67 2.91 -11.84
N ASN A 114 4.74 1.59 -12.06
CA ASN A 114 4.10 0.94 -13.20
C ASN A 114 2.63 0.56 -12.94
N TYR A 115 2.11 0.77 -11.74
CA TYR A 115 0.69 0.61 -11.45
C TYR A 115 -0.09 1.80 -12.03
N HIS A 116 -1.23 1.51 -12.65
CA HIS A 116 -2.12 2.52 -13.23
C HIS A 116 -3.45 2.49 -12.51
N TYR A 117 -4.10 3.63 -12.44
CA TYR A 117 -5.42 3.76 -11.84
C TYR A 117 -6.38 4.52 -12.78
N ILE A 118 -7.67 4.26 -12.61
CA ILE A 118 -8.74 4.99 -13.29
C ILE A 118 -8.97 6.31 -12.56
N VAL A 119 -8.82 7.41 -13.27
CA VAL A 119 -8.91 8.77 -12.71
C VAL A 119 -10.37 9.11 -12.43
N PRO A 120 -10.77 9.34 -11.16
CA PRO A 120 -12.13 9.74 -10.85
C PRO A 120 -12.48 11.08 -11.50
N GLU A 121 -13.66 11.18 -12.09
CA GLU A 121 -14.19 12.38 -12.73
C GLU A 121 -15.19 13.06 -11.80
N ILE A 122 -14.84 14.25 -11.32
CA ILE A 122 -15.62 15.01 -10.34
C ILE A 122 -16.06 16.34 -10.96
N SER A 123 -17.33 16.70 -10.78
CA SER A 123 -17.90 18.01 -11.11
C SER A 123 -18.48 18.65 -9.84
N LYS A 124 -18.83 19.92 -9.90
CA LYS A 124 -19.49 20.62 -8.79
C LYS A 124 -20.79 19.95 -8.33
N ASP A 125 -21.45 19.22 -9.22
CA ASP A 125 -22.74 18.53 -8.97
C ASP A 125 -22.54 17.07 -8.56
N THR A 126 -21.30 16.59 -8.42
CA THR A 126 -21.05 15.21 -8.01
C THR A 126 -21.60 14.97 -6.60
N THR A 127 -22.38 13.93 -6.45
CA THR A 127 -22.91 13.47 -5.17
C THR A 127 -22.15 12.25 -4.68
N PHE A 128 -22.00 12.15 -3.38
CA PHE A 128 -21.31 11.04 -2.72
C PHE A 128 -22.31 10.24 -1.90
N LYS A 129 -22.26 8.92 -2.02
CA LYS A 129 -23.16 8.00 -1.32
C LYS A 129 -22.44 6.69 -1.02
N LEU A 130 -22.47 6.26 0.23
CA LEU A 130 -21.83 5.04 0.68
C LEU A 130 -22.29 3.79 -0.05
N ASN A 131 -21.33 2.99 -0.52
CA ASN A 131 -21.48 1.60 -0.93
C ASN A 131 -20.43 0.76 -0.20
N SER A 132 -20.75 0.32 1.01
CA SER A 132 -19.84 -0.41 1.90
C SER A 132 -19.68 -1.90 1.57
N LYS A 133 -20.45 -2.42 0.61
CA LYS A 133 -20.60 -3.87 0.37
C LYS A 133 -19.28 -4.59 0.27
N LYS A 134 -18.39 -4.20 -0.65
CA LYS A 134 -17.09 -4.84 -0.86
C LYS A 134 -16.24 -4.84 0.41
N VAL A 135 -16.13 -3.69 1.08
CA VAL A 135 -15.29 -3.53 2.28
C VAL A 135 -15.74 -4.48 3.40
N ILE A 136 -17.05 -4.54 3.64
CA ILE A 136 -17.62 -5.35 4.71
C ILE A 136 -17.56 -6.85 4.37
N GLU A 137 -17.86 -7.21 3.12
CA GLU A 137 -17.81 -8.61 2.67
C GLU A 137 -16.39 -9.18 2.76
N GLU A 138 -15.37 -8.48 2.26
CA GLU A 138 -13.97 -8.94 2.32
C GLU A 138 -13.45 -9.02 3.77
N TYR A 139 -13.83 -8.09 4.65
CA TYR A 139 -13.47 -8.17 6.06
C TYR A 139 -14.10 -9.41 6.73
N LYS A 140 -15.38 -9.68 6.48
CA LYS A 140 -16.07 -10.86 7.01
C LYS A 140 -15.48 -12.16 6.46
N GLU A 141 -15.18 -12.21 5.17
CA GLU A 141 -14.53 -13.34 4.51
C GLU A 141 -13.17 -13.69 5.18
N ALA A 142 -12.38 -12.69 5.56
CA ALA A 142 -11.14 -12.91 6.30
C ALA A 142 -11.41 -13.41 7.74
N LEU A 143 -12.43 -12.88 8.42
CA LEU A 143 -12.81 -13.33 9.75
C LEU A 143 -13.23 -14.80 9.79
N GLU A 144 -13.90 -15.30 8.76
CA GLU A 144 -14.27 -16.72 8.62
C GLU A 144 -13.04 -17.64 8.58
N LEU A 145 -11.90 -17.13 8.13
CA LEU A 145 -10.60 -17.82 8.17
C LEU A 145 -9.85 -17.66 9.53
N GLY A 146 -10.47 -17.00 10.49
CA GLY A 146 -9.84 -16.64 11.76
C GLY A 146 -8.72 -15.62 11.60
N ILE A 147 -8.85 -14.71 10.65
CA ILE A 147 -7.89 -13.61 10.39
C ILE A 147 -8.59 -12.28 10.63
N ASN A 148 -8.16 -11.56 11.68
CA ASN A 148 -8.63 -10.20 11.94
C ASN A 148 -7.77 -9.24 11.12
N THR A 149 -8.27 -8.82 9.96
CA THR A 149 -7.54 -7.92 9.06
C THR A 149 -7.66 -6.45 9.48
N LYS A 150 -6.69 -5.65 9.09
CA LYS A 150 -6.89 -4.21 8.96
C LYS A 150 -7.57 -3.91 7.62
N ILE A 151 -8.36 -2.84 7.56
CA ILE A 151 -9.07 -2.44 6.35
C ILE A 151 -8.29 -1.31 5.67
N ASN A 152 -7.95 -1.49 4.39
CA ASN A 152 -7.27 -0.47 3.60
C ASN A 152 -8.27 0.39 2.82
N LEU A 153 -8.11 1.70 2.89
CA LEU A 153 -8.89 2.70 2.17
C LEU A 153 -7.95 3.74 1.56
N ILE A 154 -8.32 4.31 0.42
CA ILE A 154 -7.65 5.53 -0.07
C ILE A 154 -8.14 6.70 0.77
N GLY A 155 -7.23 7.55 1.24
CA GLY A 155 -7.60 8.73 2.03
C GLY A 155 -8.36 9.77 1.22
N ALA A 156 -9.20 10.55 1.91
CA ALA A 156 -10.08 11.53 1.27
C ALA A 156 -9.31 12.59 0.47
N ILE A 157 -8.17 13.02 0.99
CA ILE A 157 -7.35 14.07 0.36
C ILE A 157 -6.64 13.52 -0.87
N THR A 158 -6.08 12.30 -0.80
CA THR A 158 -5.49 11.64 -1.97
C THR A 158 -6.55 11.33 -3.02
N TYR A 159 -7.73 10.85 -2.62
CA TYR A 159 -8.80 10.57 -3.57
C TYR A 159 -9.18 11.81 -4.40
N LEU A 160 -9.46 12.93 -3.73
CA LEU A 160 -9.81 14.19 -4.42
C LEU A 160 -8.62 14.77 -5.19
N GLY A 161 -7.42 14.78 -4.60
CA GLY A 161 -6.24 15.37 -5.22
C GLY A 161 -5.69 14.60 -6.43
N LEU A 162 -6.08 13.33 -6.60
CA LEU A 162 -5.78 12.52 -7.78
C LEU A 162 -6.97 12.35 -8.72
N SER A 163 -8.10 12.99 -8.43
CA SER A 163 -9.26 13.09 -9.31
C SER A 163 -9.07 14.19 -10.36
N LYS A 164 -9.95 14.20 -11.36
CA LYS A 164 -10.01 15.20 -12.42
C LYS A 164 -11.30 16.00 -12.33
N SER A 165 -11.20 17.31 -12.25
CA SER A 165 -12.35 18.19 -12.42
C SER A 165 -12.79 18.21 -13.90
N VAL A 166 -14.05 17.91 -14.16
CA VAL A 166 -14.61 17.90 -15.53
C VAL A 166 -15.28 19.22 -15.90
N ASP A 167 -15.42 20.15 -14.94
CA ASP A 167 -16.05 21.46 -15.12
C ASP A 167 -15.21 22.61 -14.53
N ASN A 168 -13.94 22.36 -14.25
CA ASN A 168 -12.99 23.26 -13.61
C ASN A 168 -13.39 23.71 -12.20
N SER A 169 -14.31 23.01 -11.53
CA SER A 169 -14.62 23.23 -10.11
C SER A 169 -13.46 22.80 -9.20
N ASP A 170 -13.42 23.38 -8.02
CA ASP A 170 -12.46 22.99 -6.98
C ASP A 170 -12.82 21.61 -6.42
N LEU A 171 -11.96 20.63 -6.63
CA LEU A 171 -12.14 19.26 -6.17
C LEU A 171 -12.26 19.18 -4.62
N PHE A 172 -11.47 19.97 -3.91
CA PHE A 172 -11.48 19.96 -2.44
C PHE A 172 -12.72 20.63 -1.82
N ALA A 173 -13.58 21.30 -2.61
CA ALA A 173 -14.90 21.71 -2.15
C ALA A 173 -15.79 20.54 -1.72
N HIS A 174 -15.49 19.33 -2.19
CA HIS A 174 -16.20 18.10 -1.84
C HIS A 174 -15.67 17.38 -0.59
N ILE A 175 -14.61 17.89 0.06
CA ILE A 175 -13.93 17.18 1.16
C ILE A 175 -14.91 16.79 2.28
N SER A 176 -15.79 17.67 2.70
CA SER A 176 -16.78 17.39 3.75
C SER A 176 -17.78 16.29 3.35
N SER A 177 -18.15 16.22 2.06
CA SER A 177 -19.03 15.17 1.54
C SER A 177 -18.35 13.81 1.54
N VAL A 178 -17.09 13.75 1.12
CA VAL A 178 -16.28 12.51 1.16
C VAL A 178 -16.04 12.05 2.59
N VAL A 179 -15.67 12.96 3.49
CA VAL A 179 -15.48 12.66 4.92
C VAL A 179 -16.76 12.12 5.55
N LYS A 180 -17.92 12.70 5.21
CA LYS A 180 -19.22 12.21 5.68
C LYS A 180 -19.45 10.74 5.30
N VAL A 181 -19.17 10.37 4.04
CA VAL A 181 -19.31 8.98 3.58
C VAL A 181 -18.33 8.05 4.30
N TYR A 182 -17.09 8.47 4.52
CA TYR A 182 -16.16 7.69 5.32
C TYR A 182 -16.59 7.54 6.78
N LYS A 183 -17.20 8.56 7.38
CA LYS A 183 -17.77 8.44 8.74
C LYS A 183 -18.87 7.38 8.78
N GLU A 184 -19.81 7.42 7.83
CA GLU A 184 -20.87 6.41 7.70
C GLU A 184 -20.25 4.99 7.56
N LEU A 185 -19.21 4.82 6.74
CA LEU A 185 -18.48 3.56 6.61
C LEU A 185 -17.84 3.11 7.93
N LEU A 186 -17.15 4.02 8.63
CA LEU A 186 -16.50 3.71 9.90
C LEU A 186 -17.52 3.33 10.99
N GLU A 187 -18.70 3.96 10.99
CA GLU A 187 -19.82 3.57 11.87
C GLU A 187 -20.30 2.13 11.59
N GLU A 188 -20.43 1.74 10.32
CA GLU A 188 -20.77 0.35 9.95
C GLU A 188 -19.68 -0.63 10.35
N ILE A 189 -18.41 -0.33 10.04
CA ILE A 189 -17.24 -1.16 10.38
C ILE A 189 -17.13 -1.34 11.89
N SER A 190 -17.34 -0.28 12.68
CA SER A 190 -17.19 -0.32 14.15
C SER A 190 -18.06 -1.35 14.86
N LYS A 191 -19.11 -1.83 14.19
CA LYS A 191 -20.04 -2.86 14.70
C LYS A 191 -19.58 -4.29 14.42
N LEU A 192 -18.54 -4.46 13.59
CA LEU A 192 -18.09 -5.79 13.16
C LEU A 192 -17.15 -6.46 14.17
N ASN A 193 -16.40 -5.69 14.94
CA ASN A 193 -15.47 -6.19 15.96
C ASN A 193 -15.22 -5.15 17.04
N SER A 194 -14.71 -5.58 18.19
CA SER A 194 -14.36 -4.72 19.32
C SER A 194 -13.15 -3.81 19.07
N GLU A 195 -12.26 -4.19 18.19
CA GLU A 195 -11.11 -3.39 17.75
C GLU A 195 -10.81 -3.67 16.29
N ILE A 196 -10.82 -2.63 15.47
CA ILE A 196 -10.51 -2.70 14.05
C ILE A 196 -9.51 -1.61 13.69
N VAL A 197 -8.46 -1.98 12.97
CA VAL A 197 -7.50 -1.04 12.40
C VAL A 197 -7.97 -0.66 11.00
N VAL A 198 -8.08 0.63 10.74
CA VAL A 198 -8.40 1.17 9.40
C VAL A 198 -7.22 2.01 8.92
N GLN A 199 -6.64 1.60 7.81
CA GLN A 199 -5.55 2.30 7.15
C GLN A 199 -6.11 3.20 6.06
N PHE A 200 -5.78 4.49 6.12
CA PHE A 200 -5.97 5.43 5.04
C PHE A 200 -4.64 5.66 4.32
N ASP A 201 -4.60 5.32 3.04
CA ASP A 201 -3.46 5.57 2.17
C ASP A 201 -3.52 7.01 1.64
N GLU A 202 -2.56 7.81 2.04
CA GLU A 202 -2.43 9.23 1.67
C GLU A 202 -1.06 9.51 1.00
N PRO A 203 -0.72 8.80 -0.08
CA PRO A 203 0.55 9.06 -0.76
C PRO A 203 0.63 10.45 -1.40
N LEU A 204 -0.46 11.17 -1.55
CA LEU A 204 -0.44 12.56 -1.99
C LEU A 204 0.41 13.45 -1.07
N PHE A 205 0.52 13.10 0.23
CA PHE A 205 1.23 13.90 1.22
C PHE A 205 2.75 13.95 1.04
N VAL A 206 3.29 13.18 0.10
CA VAL A 206 4.73 13.27 -0.27
C VAL A 206 5.01 14.31 -1.36
N LYS A 207 3.96 14.95 -1.90
CA LYS A 207 4.10 16.06 -2.84
C LYS A 207 4.15 17.40 -2.09
N ASP A 208 4.67 18.41 -2.75
CA ASP A 208 4.54 19.80 -2.29
C ASP A 208 3.06 20.20 -2.36
N LEU A 209 2.42 20.25 -1.19
CA LEU A 209 1.00 20.56 -1.08
C LEU A 209 0.78 22.06 -0.91
N GLU A 210 -0.22 22.60 -1.59
CA GLU A 210 -0.68 23.96 -1.34
C GLU A 210 -1.12 24.15 0.11
N PRO A 211 -0.92 25.33 0.73
CA PRO A 211 -1.33 25.61 2.10
C PRO A 211 -2.82 25.32 2.36
N LYS A 212 -3.67 25.54 1.36
CA LYS A 212 -5.10 25.22 1.42
C LYS A 212 -5.32 23.72 1.66
N VAL A 213 -4.60 22.85 0.94
CA VAL A 213 -4.72 21.39 1.08
C VAL A 213 -4.15 20.94 2.44
N LEU A 214 -2.99 21.47 2.84
CA LEU A 214 -2.40 21.18 4.16
C LEU A 214 -3.36 21.53 5.29
N SER A 215 -4.13 22.62 5.18
CA SER A 215 -5.10 23.02 6.20
C SER A 215 -6.26 22.05 6.38
N LEU A 216 -6.51 21.16 5.40
CA LEU A 216 -7.57 20.15 5.46
C LEU A 216 -7.17 18.90 6.28
N LEU A 217 -5.86 18.61 6.44
CA LEU A 217 -5.40 17.38 7.06
C LEU A 217 -5.94 17.22 8.49
N LYS A 218 -5.77 18.26 9.31
CA LYS A 218 -6.18 18.18 10.71
C LYS A 218 -7.69 17.99 10.86
N PRO A 219 -8.58 18.83 10.31
CA PRO A 219 -10.03 18.64 10.45
C PRO A 219 -10.52 17.29 9.92
N VAL A 220 -9.99 16.80 8.80
CA VAL A 220 -10.37 15.51 8.24
C VAL A 220 -10.06 14.38 9.23
N TYR A 221 -8.83 14.31 9.74
CA TYR A 221 -8.44 13.21 10.61
C TYR A 221 -8.92 13.38 12.06
N ASP A 222 -9.22 14.60 12.52
CA ASP A 222 -9.96 14.84 13.77
C ASP A 222 -11.39 14.25 13.66
N GLU A 223 -12.10 14.49 12.57
CA GLU A 223 -13.46 13.96 12.37
C GLU A 223 -13.47 12.43 12.25
N LEU A 224 -12.60 11.85 11.39
CA LEU A 224 -12.57 10.42 11.17
C LEU A 224 -12.16 9.63 12.42
N SER A 225 -11.20 10.14 13.20
CA SER A 225 -10.71 9.45 14.40
C SER A 225 -11.70 9.45 15.56
N ASN A 226 -12.67 10.35 15.56
CA ASN A 226 -13.66 10.47 16.63
C ASN A 226 -14.97 9.70 16.37
N VAL A 227 -15.08 8.94 15.28
CA VAL A 227 -16.29 8.19 14.93
C VAL A 227 -16.60 7.08 15.94
N SER A 228 -15.59 6.30 16.32
CA SER A 228 -15.78 5.18 17.25
C SER A 228 -14.48 4.82 17.98
N LYS A 229 -14.62 4.46 19.26
CA LYS A 229 -13.50 3.95 20.07
C LYS A 229 -13.01 2.56 19.62
N ASN A 230 -13.82 1.84 18.86
CA ASN A 230 -13.46 0.53 18.31
C ASN A 230 -12.55 0.64 17.08
N ILE A 231 -12.38 1.84 16.52
CA ILE A 231 -11.58 2.08 15.33
C ILE A 231 -10.23 2.69 15.69
N LYS A 232 -9.17 2.07 15.24
CA LYS A 232 -7.81 2.62 15.28
C LYS A 232 -7.42 3.09 13.88
N ILE A 233 -7.32 4.40 13.68
CA ILE A 233 -6.94 4.96 12.37
C ILE A 233 -5.43 4.99 12.23
N VAL A 234 -4.96 4.47 11.09
CA VAL A 234 -3.60 4.57 10.60
C VAL A 234 -3.61 5.45 9.35
N VAL A 235 -2.72 6.41 9.27
CA VAL A 235 -2.46 7.16 8.03
C VAL A 235 -1.11 6.73 7.49
N THR A 236 -1.06 6.26 6.25
CA THR A 236 0.18 5.82 5.60
C THR A 236 0.55 6.74 4.45
N THR A 237 1.82 7.11 4.41
CA THR A 237 2.44 7.84 3.30
C THR A 237 3.62 7.05 2.78
N TYR A 238 3.84 7.07 1.47
CA TYR A 238 4.92 6.28 0.87
C TYR A 238 5.38 6.89 -0.46
N PHE A 239 6.55 6.45 -0.93
CA PHE A 239 7.29 6.83 -2.14
C PHE A 239 8.26 8.01 -1.95
N GLU A 240 8.09 8.83 -0.92
CA GLU A 240 8.99 9.93 -0.55
C GLU A 240 8.72 10.37 0.90
N HIS A 241 9.35 11.41 1.38
CA HIS A 241 9.11 11.98 2.71
C HIS A 241 7.80 12.82 2.72
N SER A 242 7.18 12.89 3.90
CA SER A 242 5.92 13.63 4.15
C SER A 242 6.01 14.51 5.40
N ASN A 243 7.14 15.21 5.58
CA ASN A 243 7.46 15.92 6.82
C ASN A 243 6.41 16.97 7.20
N GLU A 244 5.89 17.74 6.23
CA GLU A 244 4.86 18.77 6.48
C GLU A 244 3.55 18.13 6.96
N ALA A 245 3.09 17.09 6.28
CA ALA A 245 1.89 16.36 6.68
C ALA A 245 2.09 15.68 8.04
N THR A 246 3.23 15.05 8.26
CA THR A 246 3.57 14.38 9.54
C THR A 246 3.47 15.36 10.72
N LYS A 247 4.03 16.57 10.58
CA LYS A 247 3.95 17.62 11.60
C LYS A 247 2.51 18.00 11.97
N ILE A 248 1.59 17.93 11.04
CA ILE A 248 0.16 18.19 11.27
C ILE A 248 -0.51 16.96 11.91
N LEU A 249 -0.31 15.77 11.31
CA LEU A 249 -0.99 14.53 11.67
C LEU A 249 -0.65 14.05 13.09
N VAL A 250 0.54 14.30 13.59
CA VAL A 250 0.89 13.97 14.99
C VAL A 250 0.01 14.69 16.02
N ASN A 251 -0.63 15.81 15.63
CA ASN A 251 -1.56 16.59 16.44
C ASN A 251 -3.04 16.23 16.21
N THR A 252 -3.32 15.09 15.59
CA THR A 252 -4.68 14.55 15.39
C THR A 252 -4.90 13.30 16.26
N PRO A 253 -6.13 12.82 16.49
CA PRO A 253 -6.38 11.63 17.31
C PRO A 253 -6.10 10.29 16.61
N ILE A 254 -5.44 10.26 15.46
CA ILE A 254 -5.06 9.00 14.80
C ILE A 254 -4.22 8.12 15.73
N TRP A 255 -4.29 6.81 15.56
CA TRP A 255 -3.50 5.87 16.35
C TRP A 255 -2.06 5.78 15.87
N ALA A 256 -1.84 5.71 14.54
CA ALA A 256 -0.51 5.46 13.99
C ALA A 256 -0.27 6.22 12.69
N LEU A 257 1.03 6.45 12.42
CA LEU A 257 1.57 6.93 11.16
C LEU A 257 2.45 5.87 10.52
N GLY A 258 2.22 5.57 9.24
CA GLY A 258 3.12 4.74 8.42
C GLY A 258 3.97 5.62 7.52
N LEU A 259 5.29 5.52 7.65
CA LEU A 259 6.25 6.31 6.89
C LEU A 259 7.25 5.43 6.14
N ASP A 260 7.58 5.82 4.92
CA ASP A 260 8.58 5.17 4.06
C ASP A 260 9.99 5.68 4.42
N PHE A 261 10.82 4.83 5.01
CA PHE A 261 12.23 5.15 5.33
C PHE A 261 13.21 4.64 4.27
N ILE A 262 12.72 4.11 3.15
CA ILE A 262 13.54 3.64 2.03
C ILE A 262 13.66 4.72 0.95
N HIS A 263 12.53 5.20 0.45
CA HIS A 263 12.47 6.26 -0.57
C HIS A 263 12.39 7.64 0.08
N GLY A 264 11.75 7.76 1.23
CA GLY A 264 11.61 8.98 2.02
C GLY A 264 12.61 9.07 3.17
N VAL A 265 13.92 9.02 2.89
CA VAL A 265 14.97 9.06 3.92
C VAL A 265 14.84 10.28 4.86
N LYS A 266 14.36 11.41 4.33
CA LYS A 266 14.10 12.63 5.10
C LYS A 266 12.94 12.51 6.10
N ASN A 267 12.17 11.42 6.10
CA ASN A 267 11.22 11.13 7.19
C ASN A 267 11.93 11.00 8.55
N CYS A 268 13.23 10.76 8.57
CA CYS A 268 14.03 10.83 9.80
C CYS A 268 13.97 12.20 10.49
N ASP A 269 13.75 13.28 9.75
CA ASP A 269 13.65 14.64 10.29
C ASP A 269 12.33 14.86 11.06
N SER A 270 11.33 13.99 10.84
CA SER A 270 10.02 14.03 11.51
C SER A 270 9.96 13.20 12.80
N LEU A 271 10.99 12.43 13.13
CA LEU A 271 10.98 11.51 14.29
C LEU A 271 10.75 12.24 15.62
N GLU A 272 11.30 13.46 15.79
CA GLU A 272 11.10 14.25 17.02
C GLU A 272 9.62 14.68 17.20
N PHE A 273 8.88 14.95 16.13
CA PHE A 273 7.43 15.21 16.22
C PHE A 273 6.67 13.96 16.67
N ILE A 274 7.05 12.78 16.16
CA ILE A 274 6.42 11.51 16.50
C ILE A 274 6.72 11.13 17.95
N LYS A 275 7.97 11.27 18.41
CA LYS A 275 8.39 11.03 19.78
C LYS A 275 7.51 11.72 20.80
N ASN A 276 7.15 12.96 20.53
CA ASN A 276 6.39 13.82 21.46
C ASN A 276 4.86 13.68 21.32
N SER A 277 4.37 12.79 20.43
CA SER A 277 2.95 12.71 20.07
C SER A 277 2.20 11.50 20.64
N ASN A 278 2.87 10.56 21.30
CA ASN A 278 2.33 9.26 21.71
C ASN A 278 1.76 8.41 20.55
N LYS A 279 2.12 8.70 19.29
CA LYS A 279 1.68 7.92 18.14
C LYS A 279 2.54 6.67 17.96
N VAL A 280 1.91 5.63 17.40
CA VAL A 280 2.66 4.48 16.91
C VAL A 280 3.25 4.83 15.55
N LEU A 281 4.52 4.50 15.36
CA LEU A 281 5.21 4.62 14.08
C LEU A 281 5.28 3.26 13.40
N ILE A 282 4.69 3.14 12.22
CA ILE A 282 4.93 2.02 11.32
C ILE A 282 6.14 2.40 10.47
N ALA A 283 7.30 1.84 10.83
CA ALA A 283 8.55 2.13 10.16
C ALA A 283 8.71 1.26 8.90
N GLY A 284 8.45 1.84 7.74
CA GLY A 284 8.55 1.20 6.44
C GLY A 284 10.01 1.00 6.01
N VAL A 285 10.61 -0.12 6.39
CA VAL A 285 12.04 -0.43 6.14
C VAL A 285 12.25 -1.58 5.17
N ILE A 286 11.23 -2.39 4.87
CA ILE A 286 11.30 -3.42 3.83
C ILE A 286 10.79 -2.80 2.53
N ASP A 287 11.67 -2.75 1.52
CA ASP A 287 11.37 -2.09 0.25
C ASP A 287 10.28 -2.83 -0.54
N GLY A 288 9.13 -2.16 -0.75
CA GLY A 288 8.00 -2.67 -1.51
C GLY A 288 8.06 -2.36 -3.01
N ARG A 289 9.09 -1.68 -3.52
CA ARG A 289 9.18 -1.22 -4.92
C ARG A 289 10.28 -1.87 -5.74
N ASN A 290 11.25 -2.52 -5.10
CA ASN A 290 12.31 -3.21 -5.82
C ASN A 290 12.30 -4.72 -5.53
N ILE A 291 12.94 -5.45 -6.42
CA ILE A 291 12.97 -6.93 -6.39
C ILE A 291 14.17 -7.49 -5.62
N TRP A 292 15.02 -6.63 -5.04
CA TRP A 292 16.21 -7.09 -4.36
C TRP A 292 15.92 -7.61 -2.95
N LYS A 293 16.61 -8.66 -2.57
CA LYS A 293 16.65 -9.16 -1.20
C LYS A 293 17.18 -8.08 -0.27
N SER A 294 16.47 -7.83 0.83
CA SER A 294 16.91 -6.87 1.86
C SER A 294 18.20 -7.32 2.52
N ASN A 295 19.11 -6.40 2.80
CA ASN A 295 20.19 -6.64 3.74
C ASN A 295 19.66 -6.41 5.17
N PHE A 296 19.54 -7.45 5.96
CA PHE A 296 18.96 -7.35 7.31
C PHE A 296 19.77 -6.47 8.25
N GLU A 297 21.08 -6.49 8.13
CA GLU A 297 21.96 -5.63 8.94
C GLU A 297 21.67 -4.14 8.70
N ASP A 298 21.54 -3.72 7.43
CA ASP A 298 21.20 -2.35 7.07
C ASP A 298 19.84 -1.94 7.63
N LYS A 299 18.84 -2.87 7.58
CA LYS A 299 17.50 -2.62 8.11
C LYS A 299 17.48 -2.50 9.63
N LEU A 300 18.25 -3.34 10.33
CA LEU A 300 18.40 -3.26 11.77
C LEU A 300 19.12 -1.97 12.19
N ASN A 301 20.15 -1.57 11.47
CA ASN A 301 20.86 -0.30 11.71
C ASN A 301 19.92 0.89 11.55
N LEU A 302 19.07 0.89 10.52
CA LEU A 302 18.04 1.92 10.32
C LEU A 302 17.01 1.93 11.46
N LEU A 303 16.48 0.78 11.83
CA LEU A 303 15.53 0.63 12.94
C LEU A 303 16.15 1.08 14.28
N ASN A 304 17.41 0.77 14.52
CA ASN A 304 18.13 1.23 15.71
C ASN A 304 18.26 2.76 15.72
N LYS A 305 18.56 3.39 14.59
CA LYS A 305 18.57 4.86 14.48
C LYS A 305 17.20 5.46 14.80
N ILE A 306 16.14 4.89 14.28
CA ILE A 306 14.76 5.32 14.55
C ILE A 306 14.43 5.15 16.04
N SER A 307 14.81 4.01 16.64
CA SER A 307 14.52 3.71 18.05
C SER A 307 15.35 4.51 19.06
N ASN A 308 16.40 5.20 18.61
CA ASN A 308 17.09 6.18 19.44
C ASN A 308 16.25 7.46 19.68
N VAL A 309 15.24 7.69 18.85
CA VAL A 309 14.34 8.85 18.94
C VAL A 309 12.94 8.44 19.40
N VAL A 310 12.31 7.50 18.72
CA VAL A 310 10.97 7.00 19.02
C VAL A 310 11.07 5.73 19.87
N SER A 311 10.37 5.68 21.00
CA SER A 311 10.38 4.49 21.87
C SER A 311 10.09 3.21 21.07
N LYS A 312 10.88 2.17 21.30
CA LYS A 312 10.73 0.86 20.66
C LYS A 312 9.32 0.27 20.82
N ASP A 313 8.66 0.55 21.93
CA ASP A 313 7.28 0.11 22.20
C ASP A 313 6.25 0.76 21.27
N ASN A 314 6.58 1.93 20.72
CA ASN A 314 5.76 2.69 19.78
C ASN A 314 6.18 2.45 18.32
N ILE A 315 7.02 1.45 18.03
CA ILE A 315 7.44 1.09 16.67
C ILE A 315 6.77 -0.22 16.23
N ILE A 316 6.30 -0.24 14.99
CA ILE A 316 5.93 -1.44 14.25
C ILE A 316 6.80 -1.49 12.99
N VAL A 317 7.42 -2.62 12.71
CA VAL A 317 8.26 -2.79 11.50
C VAL A 317 7.37 -3.03 10.30
N GLY A 318 7.52 -2.24 9.23
CA GLY A 318 6.62 -2.29 8.08
C GLY A 318 7.34 -2.43 6.73
N THR A 319 6.53 -2.71 5.70
CA THR A 319 6.94 -2.49 4.30
C THR A 319 6.89 -1.00 3.98
N SER A 320 7.77 -0.53 3.08
CA SER A 320 7.88 0.89 2.73
C SER A 320 6.64 1.41 1.99
N CYS A 321 6.00 0.53 1.22
CA CYS A 321 4.72 0.72 0.54
C CYS A 321 4.06 -0.63 0.32
N SER A 322 2.94 -0.68 -0.42
CA SER A 322 2.31 -1.94 -0.81
C SER A 322 3.25 -2.83 -1.61
N LEU A 323 3.27 -4.13 -1.31
CA LEU A 323 3.98 -5.15 -2.10
C LEU A 323 3.33 -5.39 -3.47
N LEU A 324 2.23 -4.71 -3.78
CA LEU A 324 1.63 -4.65 -5.12
C LEU A 324 2.63 -4.24 -6.21
N HIS A 325 3.66 -3.47 -5.85
CA HIS A 325 4.64 -2.91 -6.81
C HIS A 325 5.79 -3.84 -7.16
N VAL A 326 5.83 -5.04 -6.59
CA VAL A 326 6.81 -6.09 -6.92
C VAL A 326 6.12 -7.35 -7.45
N PRO A 327 6.83 -8.22 -8.20
CA PRO A 327 6.26 -9.50 -8.63
C PRO A 327 5.82 -10.37 -7.43
N PHE A 328 4.95 -11.34 -7.68
CA PHE A 328 4.29 -12.09 -6.61
C PHE A 328 5.25 -13.01 -5.82
N THR A 329 5.96 -13.92 -6.52
CA THR A 329 6.87 -14.90 -5.89
C THR A 329 7.94 -15.39 -6.84
N LEU A 330 9.10 -15.77 -6.31
CA LEU A 330 10.19 -16.43 -7.03
C LEU A 330 9.95 -17.92 -7.29
N SER A 331 8.89 -18.52 -6.76
CA SER A 331 8.67 -19.96 -6.79
C SER A 331 8.56 -20.54 -8.20
N TYR A 332 8.15 -19.73 -9.17
CA TYR A 332 7.98 -20.13 -10.56
C TYR A 332 9.05 -19.59 -11.53
N GLU A 333 10.11 -18.97 -10.98
CA GLU A 333 11.20 -18.39 -11.77
C GLU A 333 12.33 -19.45 -11.96
N ASP A 334 12.00 -20.55 -12.63
CA ASP A 334 12.90 -21.70 -12.79
C ASP A 334 14.03 -21.45 -13.82
N ASN A 335 13.80 -20.52 -14.75
CA ASN A 335 14.77 -20.18 -15.80
C ASN A 335 15.77 -19.09 -15.37
N LEU A 336 15.64 -18.52 -14.19
CA LEU A 336 16.59 -17.55 -13.67
C LEU A 336 17.91 -18.23 -13.27
N ASP A 337 19.02 -17.56 -13.58
CA ASP A 337 20.32 -17.93 -13.03
C ASP A 337 20.27 -18.07 -11.52
N LYS A 338 20.80 -19.16 -10.98
CA LYS A 338 20.69 -19.49 -9.54
C LYS A 338 21.32 -18.44 -8.65
N GLU A 339 22.44 -17.87 -9.07
CA GLU A 339 23.13 -16.81 -8.32
C GLU A 339 22.26 -15.54 -8.29
N ILE A 340 21.75 -15.09 -9.45
CA ILE A 340 20.86 -13.93 -9.54
C ILE A 340 19.58 -14.16 -8.73
N LYS A 341 18.96 -15.34 -8.86
CA LYS A 341 17.74 -15.71 -8.09
C LYS A 341 17.97 -15.60 -6.57
N SER A 342 19.18 -15.93 -6.08
CA SER A 342 19.52 -15.84 -4.66
C SER A 342 19.53 -14.41 -4.12
N TRP A 343 19.67 -13.41 -4.98
CA TRP A 343 19.68 -11.98 -4.61
C TRP A 343 18.31 -11.31 -4.64
N LEU A 344 17.29 -12.02 -5.14
CA LEU A 344 15.95 -11.49 -5.33
C LEU A 344 15.01 -11.85 -4.16
N ALA A 345 14.02 -10.99 -3.94
CA ALA A 345 12.89 -11.21 -3.06
C ALA A 345 11.67 -10.50 -3.64
N PHE A 346 10.65 -11.26 -4.01
CA PHE A 346 9.36 -10.76 -4.47
C PHE A 346 8.38 -10.61 -3.30
N ALA A 347 7.12 -10.33 -3.54
CA ALA A 347 6.16 -10.03 -2.48
C ALA A 347 6.11 -11.13 -1.39
N ASN A 348 6.03 -12.39 -1.80
CA ASN A 348 5.92 -13.49 -0.85
C ASN A 348 7.20 -13.70 -0.04
N GLU A 349 8.37 -13.55 -0.67
CA GLU A 349 9.66 -13.63 0.00
C GLU A 349 9.87 -12.46 0.97
N LYS A 350 9.38 -11.25 0.62
CA LYS A 350 9.45 -10.04 1.49
C LYS A 350 8.62 -10.16 2.76
N LEU A 351 7.56 -10.95 2.78
CA LEU A 351 6.84 -11.27 4.02
C LEU A 351 7.76 -11.95 5.04
N LYS A 352 8.57 -12.92 4.58
CA LYS A 352 9.55 -13.62 5.43
C LYS A 352 10.66 -12.68 5.91
N GLU A 353 11.16 -11.82 5.03
CA GLU A 353 12.13 -10.78 5.39
C GLU A 353 11.59 -9.86 6.49
N LEU A 354 10.35 -9.36 6.33
CA LEU A 354 9.69 -8.50 7.30
C LEU A 354 9.59 -9.16 8.68
N ASN A 355 9.15 -10.41 8.73
CA ASN A 355 9.04 -11.16 9.97
C ASN A 355 10.40 -11.36 10.64
N LEU A 356 11.45 -11.75 9.89
CA LEU A 356 12.80 -11.99 10.44
C LEU A 356 13.45 -10.69 10.95
N VAL A 357 13.34 -9.59 10.22
CA VAL A 357 13.82 -8.28 10.65
C VAL A 357 13.09 -7.82 11.90
N SER A 358 11.76 -7.98 11.95
CA SER A 358 10.96 -7.64 13.13
C SER A 358 11.37 -8.47 14.35
N LYS A 359 11.53 -9.79 14.21
CA LYS A 359 12.00 -10.66 15.31
C LYS A 359 13.34 -10.24 15.85
N GLN A 360 14.32 -9.97 14.97
CA GLN A 360 15.67 -9.53 15.37
C GLN A 360 15.61 -8.17 16.08
N PHE A 361 14.89 -7.20 15.52
CA PHE A 361 14.78 -5.87 16.11
C PHE A 361 14.19 -5.91 17.52
N PHE A 362 13.12 -6.69 17.74
CA PHE A 362 12.49 -6.79 19.06
C PHE A 362 13.15 -7.80 20.01
N GLY A 363 14.19 -8.52 19.58
CA GLY A 363 14.86 -9.54 20.38
C GLY A 363 13.98 -10.76 20.68
N SER A 364 13.06 -11.09 19.76
CA SER A 364 12.19 -12.25 19.89
C SER A 364 12.98 -13.55 19.70
N LYS A 365 12.51 -14.66 20.32
CA LYS A 365 13.12 -15.97 20.16
C LYS A 365 13.16 -16.39 18.69
N LEU A 366 14.34 -16.75 18.21
CA LEU A 366 14.57 -17.27 16.87
C LEU A 366 14.59 -18.80 16.89
N SER A 367 13.95 -19.43 15.89
CA SER A 367 14.10 -20.85 15.62
C SER A 367 15.43 -21.14 14.93
N LEU A 368 15.83 -22.41 14.84
CA LEU A 368 17.00 -22.82 14.07
C LEU A 368 16.86 -22.46 12.59
N GLU A 369 15.65 -22.55 12.05
CA GLU A 369 15.32 -22.13 10.69
C GLU A 369 15.47 -20.60 10.50
N ASP A 370 14.98 -19.80 11.46
CA ASP A 370 15.18 -18.34 11.44
C ASP A 370 16.67 -17.98 11.39
N ILE A 371 17.48 -18.63 12.24
CA ILE A 371 18.93 -18.39 12.29
C ILE A 371 19.60 -18.77 10.97
N ALA A 372 19.25 -19.93 10.39
CA ALA A 372 19.78 -20.35 9.10
C ALA A 372 19.40 -19.38 7.96
N ASN A 373 18.15 -18.89 7.95
CA ASN A 373 17.69 -17.91 6.96
C ASN A 373 18.37 -16.54 7.11
N ILE A 374 18.63 -16.09 8.33
CA ILE A 374 19.37 -14.86 8.61
C ILE A 374 20.82 -14.97 8.12
N GLU A 375 21.49 -16.07 8.42
CA GLU A 375 22.88 -16.29 7.96
C GLU A 375 22.93 -16.41 6.44
N LYS A 376 21.97 -17.13 5.83
CA LYS A 376 21.86 -17.19 4.38
C LYS A 376 21.67 -15.80 3.76
N ASN A 377 20.81 -14.96 4.34
CA ASN A 377 20.62 -13.58 3.87
C ASN A 377 21.93 -12.80 3.90
N ARG A 378 22.70 -12.93 4.98
CA ARG A 378 24.01 -12.30 5.11
C ARG A 378 24.98 -12.75 4.01
N GLN A 379 25.09 -14.07 3.77
CA GLN A 379 25.96 -14.64 2.75
C GLN A 379 25.55 -14.20 1.33
N ASP A 380 24.26 -14.28 1.00
CA ASP A 380 23.73 -13.85 -0.31
C ASP A 380 24.04 -12.38 -0.59
N ASN A 381 23.94 -11.50 0.42
CA ASN A 381 24.25 -10.07 0.27
C ASN A 381 25.77 -9.82 0.14
N ILE A 382 26.63 -10.59 0.84
CA ILE A 382 28.08 -10.51 0.69
C ILE A 382 28.49 -10.94 -0.72
N GLN A 383 27.97 -12.08 -1.21
CA GLN A 383 28.26 -12.59 -2.55
C GLN A 383 27.82 -11.58 -3.63
N ARG A 384 26.63 -10.98 -3.48
CA ARG A 384 26.16 -9.97 -4.43
C ARG A 384 27.10 -8.78 -4.54
N LYS A 385 27.67 -8.33 -3.41
CA LYS A 385 28.58 -7.17 -3.38
C LYS A 385 29.89 -7.39 -4.15
N VAL A 386 30.30 -8.64 -4.33
CA VAL A 386 31.58 -8.99 -4.99
C VAL A 386 31.42 -9.74 -6.32
N SER A 387 30.19 -10.02 -6.73
CA SER A 387 29.93 -10.80 -7.93
C SER A 387 30.38 -10.08 -9.20
N THR A 388 31.08 -10.78 -10.07
CA THR A 388 31.48 -10.30 -11.41
C THR A 388 30.30 -10.07 -12.35
N LYS A 389 29.13 -10.64 -12.05
CA LYS A 389 27.88 -10.37 -12.79
C LYS A 389 27.35 -8.96 -12.60
N ILE A 390 27.69 -8.33 -11.44
CA ILE A 390 27.31 -6.94 -11.11
C ILE A 390 28.51 -6.01 -11.37
N HIS A 391 29.72 -6.45 -11.00
CA HIS A 391 30.92 -5.64 -11.06
C HIS A 391 31.77 -6.08 -12.27
N ASN A 392 31.51 -5.46 -13.42
CA ASN A 392 32.35 -5.66 -14.60
C ASN A 392 33.55 -4.70 -14.58
N GLN A 393 34.74 -5.24 -14.35
CA GLN A 393 35.96 -4.46 -14.20
C GLN A 393 36.23 -3.58 -15.42
N LYS A 394 36.01 -4.08 -16.63
CA LYS A 394 36.20 -3.34 -17.89
C LYS A 394 35.29 -2.11 -17.96
N ILE A 395 34.00 -2.28 -17.63
CA ILE A 395 33.05 -1.16 -17.60
C ILE A 395 33.43 -0.14 -16.53
N GLN A 396 33.88 -0.58 -15.35
CA GLN A 396 34.33 0.32 -14.28
C GLN A 396 35.56 1.13 -14.69
N GLU A 397 36.50 0.52 -15.43
CA GLU A 397 37.65 1.20 -16.00
C GLU A 397 37.25 2.22 -17.08
N GLU A 398 36.33 1.84 -17.99
CA GLU A 398 35.78 2.74 -18.98
C GLU A 398 35.09 3.95 -18.34
N ILE A 399 34.25 3.74 -17.28
CA ILE A 399 33.60 4.83 -16.54
C ILE A 399 34.62 5.77 -15.89
N LYS A 400 35.70 5.24 -15.31
CA LYS A 400 36.76 6.07 -14.72
C LYS A 400 37.47 6.95 -15.75
N ASN A 401 37.53 6.48 -16.99
CA ASN A 401 38.18 7.17 -18.10
C ASN A 401 37.22 8.12 -18.87
N LEU A 402 35.93 8.11 -18.56
CA LEU A 402 34.98 9.09 -19.10
C LEU A 402 35.40 10.49 -18.65
N LYS A 403 35.74 11.35 -19.64
CA LYS A 403 35.90 12.79 -19.36
C LYS A 403 34.58 13.32 -18.84
N LYS A 404 34.62 14.10 -17.76
CA LYS A 404 33.48 14.90 -17.33
C LYS A 404 33.07 15.80 -18.50
N PHE A 405 31.89 15.56 -19.03
CA PHE A 405 31.26 16.52 -19.92
C PHE A 405 30.83 17.70 -19.07
N GLU A 406 31.55 18.83 -19.17
CA GLU A 406 31.03 20.11 -18.72
C GLU A 406 29.88 20.46 -19.67
N ARG A 407 28.69 20.66 -19.13
CA ARG A 407 27.64 21.34 -19.88
C ARG A 407 28.10 22.77 -20.08
N GLU A 408 28.33 23.17 -21.32
CA GLU A 408 28.31 24.57 -21.68
C GLU A 408 26.87 25.04 -21.48
N ASP A 409 26.71 26.07 -20.61
CA ASP A 409 25.42 26.73 -20.33
C ASP A 409 24.96 27.54 -21.56
#